data_a60619b4efec7f380469b64d50dfb844
#
_entry.id   a60619b4efec7f380469b64d50dfb844
#
_cell.length_a   1.000
_cell.length_b   1.000
_cell.length_c   1.000
_cell.angle_alpha   90.00
_cell.angle_beta   90.00
_cell.angle_gamma   90.00
#
_symmetry.space_group_name_H-M   'P 1'
#
loop_
_entity.id
_entity.type
_entity.pdbx_description
1 polymer ?
#
loop_
_entity_poly.entity_id
_entity_poly.type
_entity_poly.pdbx_seq_one_letter_code
_entity_poly.pdbx_strand_id
1 'polypeptide(L)'
;TPPFFPAQIRPQGHDIIRTWAFYTILRSVALTGQKPWDEILVNGMVLGEDGFKMSKSRGNIIVPEDILVKYGADALRQWGAMGAATGSDIMFNWNDVIAASRFQTKMWNITKFALMQLEKGAFDKSEPVTALADRWLLARLSDTVEIVSNALESYQFDVALKAIREFAWEVLADNYIELVKGRLYKTDDSRRSACLVLHTAFDALCRMLAPFTPYFAEECYSYLHPGQSVHKQPWVAFTYDDAAARSEGNLLVQIVAEVRKYKHDAGLALNAPLGKVTIYAPHTVNDEGDAGRTINADVHWRTDVAHLDRVITDIDFNRSIVGKTFRKDAQAFMDAVKALSPEQLANPPKMLKINGADVALPENVFTPKYSYMEEGAQVDVLTVGDVIVTIAKK
;
A
#
# COMPACT_ATOMS: atom_id res chain seq x y z
N THR A 1 15.27 35.08 30.10
CA THR A 1 13.95 35.23 30.70
C THR A 1 13.43 33.87 31.12
N PRO A 2 13.36 33.58 32.46
CA PRO A 2 12.62 32.43 32.93
C PRO A 2 11.15 32.57 32.44
N PRO A 3 10.45 31.55 31.96
CA PRO A 3 10.78 30.11 31.98
C PRO A 3 11.41 29.57 30.67
N PHE A 4 11.94 30.39 29.78
CA PHE A 4 12.43 29.97 28.47
C PHE A 4 13.94 29.72 28.41
N PHE A 5 14.62 29.69 29.54
CA PHE A 5 16.04 29.44 29.63
C PHE A 5 16.36 28.44 30.78
N PRO A 6 17.08 27.34 30.48
CA PRO A 6 17.53 26.91 29.16
C PRO A 6 16.37 26.53 28.22
N ALA A 7 16.57 26.60 26.89
CA ALA A 7 15.59 26.09 25.93
C ALA A 7 15.58 24.55 25.95
N GLN A 8 14.46 23.91 25.61
CA GLN A 8 14.37 22.45 25.56
C GLN A 8 15.19 21.91 24.40
N ILE A 9 14.97 22.45 23.18
CA ILE A 9 15.61 21.96 21.96
C ILE A 9 16.17 23.10 21.10
N ARG A 10 17.29 22.84 20.44
CA ARG A 10 17.92 23.73 19.47
C ARG A 10 18.16 23.00 18.15
N PRO A 11 17.29 23.17 17.10
CA PRO A 11 17.61 22.68 15.77
C PRO A 11 18.62 23.58 15.07
N GLN A 12 19.59 22.97 14.37
CA GLN A 12 20.56 23.66 13.54
C GLN A 12 21.25 22.74 12.53
N GLY A 13 21.86 23.32 11.49
CA GLY A 13 22.68 22.59 10.53
C GLY A 13 24.02 22.12 11.12
N HIS A 14 24.57 21.03 10.57
CA HIS A 14 25.86 20.48 10.99
C HIS A 14 27.05 21.43 10.67
N ASP A 15 26.91 22.29 9.68
CA ASP A 15 27.96 23.21 9.22
C ASP A 15 28.29 24.32 10.24
N ILE A 16 27.42 24.61 11.19
CA ILE A 16 27.60 25.66 12.19
C ILE A 16 27.90 25.12 13.62
N ILE A 17 28.19 23.83 13.76
CA ILE A 17 28.54 23.25 15.08
C ILE A 17 29.76 23.91 15.68
N ARG A 18 30.87 24.03 14.93
CA ARG A 18 32.13 24.61 15.40
C ARG A 18 32.12 26.12 15.57
N THR A 19 31.12 26.78 15.03
CA THR A 19 30.98 28.25 15.11
C THR A 19 29.83 28.62 16.03
N TRP A 20 28.64 28.61 15.52
CA TRP A 20 27.46 29.15 16.21
C TRP A 20 27.09 28.37 17.49
N ALA A 21 27.07 27.05 17.43
CA ALA A 21 26.74 26.23 18.60
C ALA A 21 27.83 26.39 19.69
N PHE A 22 29.11 26.22 19.29
CA PHE A 22 30.22 26.34 20.21
C PHE A 22 30.24 27.73 20.90
N TYR A 23 30.15 28.82 20.14
CA TYR A 23 30.17 30.16 20.70
C TYR A 23 28.95 30.44 21.59
N THR A 24 27.77 29.91 21.26
CA THR A 24 26.59 30.10 22.08
C THR A 24 26.73 29.37 23.43
N ILE A 25 27.20 28.10 23.39
CA ILE A 25 27.46 27.34 24.63
C ILE A 25 28.49 28.02 25.49
N LEU A 26 29.63 28.38 24.91
CA LEU A 26 30.73 29.06 25.63
C LEU A 26 30.25 30.34 26.31
N ARG A 27 29.54 31.20 25.59
CA ARG A 27 29.02 32.45 26.16
C ARG A 27 27.96 32.25 27.22
N SER A 28 27.05 31.30 27.02
CA SER A 28 26.01 30.98 27.98
C SER A 28 26.62 30.49 29.30
N VAL A 29 27.54 29.53 29.24
CA VAL A 29 28.21 29.00 30.44
C VAL A 29 29.05 30.08 31.11
N ALA A 30 29.78 30.92 30.37
CA ALA A 30 30.60 31.98 30.91
C ALA A 30 29.78 33.09 31.62
N LEU A 31 28.60 33.42 31.09
CA LEU A 31 27.76 34.52 31.61
C LEU A 31 26.75 34.06 32.66
N THR A 32 26.27 32.86 32.59
CA THR A 32 25.14 32.38 33.42
C THR A 32 25.46 31.13 34.25
N GLY A 33 26.59 30.47 33.97
CA GLY A 33 26.93 29.16 34.56
C GLY A 33 26.08 27.99 34.06
N GLN A 34 25.21 28.22 33.05
CA GLN A 34 24.26 27.22 32.56
C GLN A 34 24.37 26.97 31.06
N LYS A 35 24.02 25.76 30.64
CA LYS A 35 23.88 25.42 29.20
C LYS A 35 22.71 26.20 28.59
N PRO A 36 22.77 26.58 27.31
CA PRO A 36 21.71 27.39 26.68
C PRO A 36 20.48 26.57 26.28
N TRP A 37 20.60 25.24 26.15
CA TRP A 37 19.52 24.30 25.79
C TRP A 37 19.81 22.91 26.36
N ASP A 38 18.77 22.10 26.42
CA ASP A 38 18.87 20.73 26.92
C ASP A 38 19.35 19.76 25.82
N GLU A 39 18.79 19.91 24.61
CA GLU A 39 19.09 19.08 23.44
C GLU A 39 19.44 19.92 22.23
N ILE A 40 20.21 19.35 21.32
CA ILE A 40 20.53 19.94 20.04
C ILE A 40 20.15 18.93 18.94
N LEU A 41 19.27 19.35 18.02
CA LEU A 41 18.91 18.59 16.84
C LEU A 41 19.76 19.05 15.66
N VAL A 42 20.70 18.21 15.23
CA VAL A 42 21.58 18.54 14.12
C VAL A 42 20.94 18.10 12.80
N ASN A 43 20.64 19.07 11.94
CA ASN A 43 20.06 18.83 10.62
C ASN A 43 21.14 18.72 9.54
N GLY A 44 20.85 17.96 8.48
CA GLY A 44 21.62 18.00 7.24
C GLY A 44 21.37 19.28 6.43
N MET A 45 22.06 19.38 5.31
CA MET A 45 21.93 20.49 4.35
C MET A 45 20.97 20.13 3.23
N VAL A 46 20.27 21.11 2.70
CA VAL A 46 19.55 20.98 1.43
C VAL A 46 20.51 21.32 0.30
N LEU A 47 20.73 20.33 -0.57
CA LEU A 47 21.55 20.46 -1.76
C LEU A 47 20.68 20.80 -2.98
N GLY A 48 21.26 21.43 -3.99
CA GLY A 48 20.59 21.63 -5.27
C GLY A 48 20.32 20.32 -6.01
N GLU A 49 19.59 20.36 -7.12
CA GLU A 49 19.35 19.20 -7.99
C GLU A 49 20.64 18.57 -8.53
N ASP A 50 21.73 19.35 -8.56
CA ASP A 50 23.07 18.94 -8.96
C ASP A 50 23.86 18.22 -7.84
N GLY A 51 23.25 18.03 -6.66
CA GLY A 51 23.86 17.39 -5.50
C GLY A 51 24.89 18.25 -4.75
N PHE A 52 25.02 19.54 -5.09
CA PHE A 52 25.94 20.44 -4.42
C PHE A 52 25.24 21.45 -3.52
N LYS A 53 25.98 22.01 -2.55
CA LYS A 53 25.49 23.08 -1.70
C LYS A 53 24.96 24.23 -2.55
N MET A 54 23.76 24.70 -2.27
CA MET A 54 23.15 25.81 -2.98
C MET A 54 23.96 27.10 -2.82
N SER A 55 24.22 27.78 -3.93
CA SER A 55 24.88 29.10 -3.93
C SER A 55 24.45 29.94 -5.12
N LYS A 56 24.46 31.27 -4.94
CA LYS A 56 24.16 32.24 -6.03
C LYS A 56 25.11 32.09 -7.20
N SER A 57 26.40 31.90 -6.92
CA SER A 57 27.44 31.75 -7.93
C SER A 57 27.30 30.48 -8.78
N ARG A 58 26.66 29.44 -8.25
CA ARG A 58 26.42 28.17 -8.94
C ARG A 58 25.08 28.16 -9.70
N GLY A 59 24.18 29.06 -9.34
CA GLY A 59 22.86 29.15 -9.97
C GLY A 59 21.93 27.97 -9.65
N ASN A 60 22.23 27.21 -8.62
CA ASN A 60 21.49 25.99 -8.23
C ASN A 60 20.55 26.19 -7.02
N ILE A 61 20.18 27.48 -6.77
CA ILE A 61 19.28 27.79 -5.67
C ILE A 61 17.85 27.42 -6.04
N ILE A 62 17.21 26.67 -5.19
CA ILE A 62 15.77 26.42 -5.24
C ILE A 62 15.07 27.45 -4.38
N VAL A 63 14.16 28.19 -4.97
CA VAL A 63 13.40 29.26 -4.31
C VAL A 63 12.12 28.64 -3.74
N PRO A 64 11.92 28.66 -2.41
CA PRO A 64 10.71 28.06 -1.79
C PRO A 64 9.41 28.65 -2.33
N GLU A 65 9.39 29.93 -2.72
CA GLU A 65 8.22 30.62 -3.26
C GLU A 65 7.67 29.95 -4.52
N ASP A 66 8.53 29.43 -5.40
CA ASP A 66 8.12 28.69 -6.60
C ASP A 66 7.36 27.41 -6.25
N ILE A 67 7.78 26.75 -5.16
CA ILE A 67 7.10 25.55 -4.65
C ILE A 67 5.76 25.93 -4.02
N LEU A 68 5.75 26.97 -3.19
CA LEU A 68 4.55 27.43 -2.49
C LEU A 68 3.44 27.83 -3.46
N VAL A 69 3.77 28.56 -4.52
CA VAL A 69 2.79 29.00 -5.53
C VAL A 69 2.21 27.81 -6.31
N LYS A 70 3.04 26.81 -6.62
CA LYS A 70 2.64 25.71 -7.50
C LYS A 70 2.04 24.52 -6.78
N TYR A 71 2.53 24.18 -5.58
CA TYR A 71 2.20 22.95 -4.87
C TYR A 71 1.67 23.18 -3.46
N GLY A 72 1.77 24.40 -2.93
CA GLY A 72 1.34 24.74 -1.58
C GLY A 72 2.37 24.41 -0.49
N ALA A 73 2.14 24.98 0.70
CA ALA A 73 3.05 24.87 1.83
C ALA A 73 3.16 23.43 2.36
N ASP A 74 2.06 22.70 2.42
CA ASP A 74 2.04 21.33 2.95
C ASP A 74 2.81 20.34 2.08
N ALA A 75 2.89 20.58 0.76
CA ALA A 75 3.71 19.74 -0.13
C ALA A 75 5.22 19.97 0.15
N LEU A 76 5.64 21.23 0.33
CA LEU A 76 7.01 21.56 0.70
C LEU A 76 7.37 20.97 2.07
N ARG A 77 6.49 21.08 3.05
CA ARG A 77 6.69 20.52 4.40
C ARG A 77 6.83 18.99 4.39
N GLN A 78 5.98 18.31 3.63
CA GLN A 78 6.10 16.86 3.45
C GLN A 78 7.42 16.48 2.80
N TRP A 79 7.82 17.18 1.74
CA TRP A 79 9.10 16.96 1.10
C TRP A 79 10.25 17.09 2.11
N GLY A 80 10.26 18.18 2.90
CA GLY A 80 11.32 18.42 3.90
C GLY A 80 11.36 17.35 4.99
N ALA A 81 10.20 16.82 5.41
CA ALA A 81 10.13 15.78 6.43
C ALA A 81 10.53 14.39 5.92
N MET A 82 10.28 14.08 4.63
CA MET A 82 10.57 12.77 4.04
C MET A 82 11.94 12.65 3.39
N GLY A 83 12.60 13.78 3.12
CA GLY A 83 13.73 13.80 2.20
C GLY A 83 15.00 13.13 2.70
N ALA A 84 15.22 13.09 4.01
CA ALA A 84 16.37 12.40 4.62
C ALA A 84 16.14 12.13 6.10
N ALA A 85 16.85 11.13 6.62
CA ALA A 85 16.96 10.92 8.06
C ALA A 85 17.62 12.14 8.73
N THR A 86 17.26 12.43 9.97
CA THR A 86 17.83 13.53 10.75
C THR A 86 19.37 13.48 10.72
N GLY A 87 19.99 14.62 10.40
CA GLY A 87 21.46 14.76 10.27
C GLY A 87 22.02 14.44 8.89
N SER A 88 21.24 13.88 7.98
CA SER A 88 21.66 13.58 6.60
C SER A 88 21.34 14.72 5.65
N ASP A 89 22.22 14.96 4.66
CA ASP A 89 21.95 15.92 3.59
C ASP A 89 20.86 15.39 2.66
N ILE A 90 20.04 16.31 2.16
CA ILE A 90 18.96 16.03 1.22
C ILE A 90 19.20 16.71 -0.11
N MET A 91 19.20 15.95 -1.21
CA MET A 91 19.21 16.53 -2.56
C MET A 91 17.79 16.88 -2.97
N PHE A 92 17.57 18.11 -3.44
CA PHE A 92 16.27 18.57 -3.88
C PHE A 92 15.81 17.78 -5.13
N ASN A 93 14.55 17.38 -5.14
CA ASN A 93 13.94 16.67 -6.26
C ASN A 93 12.48 17.13 -6.42
N TRP A 94 12.15 17.67 -7.60
CA TRP A 94 10.79 18.09 -7.92
C TRP A 94 9.77 16.95 -7.89
N ASN A 95 10.17 15.73 -8.27
CA ASN A 95 9.26 14.59 -8.28
C ASN A 95 8.74 14.24 -6.87
N ASP A 96 9.56 14.45 -5.84
CA ASP A 96 9.16 14.20 -4.46
C ASP A 96 8.15 15.22 -3.96
N VAL A 97 8.30 16.51 -4.37
CA VAL A 97 7.31 17.56 -4.11
C VAL A 97 6.00 17.26 -4.83
N ILE A 98 6.08 16.83 -6.09
CA ILE A 98 4.90 16.42 -6.88
C ILE A 98 4.20 15.21 -6.23
N ALA A 99 4.97 14.23 -5.74
CA ALA A 99 4.42 13.07 -5.04
C ALA A 99 3.73 13.47 -3.73
N ALA A 100 4.27 14.44 -2.99
CA ALA A 100 3.64 15.00 -1.80
C ALA A 100 2.30 15.70 -2.13
N SER A 101 2.26 16.50 -3.19
CA SER A 101 1.03 17.16 -3.65
C SER A 101 -0.04 16.15 -4.11
N ARG A 102 0.38 15.08 -4.83
CA ARG A 102 -0.53 14.00 -5.25
C ARG A 102 -1.11 13.25 -4.05
N PHE A 103 -0.29 13.01 -3.04
CA PHE A 103 -0.77 12.40 -1.78
C PHE A 103 -1.88 13.24 -1.16
N GLN A 104 -1.72 14.55 -1.02
CA GLN A 104 -2.76 15.44 -0.50
C GLN A 104 -4.04 15.39 -1.34
N THR A 105 -3.92 15.39 -2.66
CA THR A 105 -5.09 15.30 -3.56
C THR A 105 -5.84 13.98 -3.35
N LYS A 106 -5.12 12.86 -3.23
CA LYS A 106 -5.75 11.55 -2.94
C LYS A 106 -6.43 11.59 -1.58
N MET A 107 -5.75 12.08 -0.56
CA MET A 107 -6.30 12.19 0.79
C MET A 107 -7.55 13.06 0.85
N TRP A 108 -7.56 14.18 0.14
CA TRP A 108 -8.73 15.03 0.03
C TRP A 108 -9.94 14.32 -0.55
N ASN A 109 -9.74 13.57 -1.64
CA ASN A 109 -10.81 12.79 -2.26
C ASN A 109 -11.37 11.69 -1.34
N ILE A 110 -10.48 11.04 -0.57
CA ILE A 110 -10.87 10.00 0.39
C ILE A 110 -11.62 10.62 1.57
N THR A 111 -11.15 11.76 2.08
CA THR A 111 -11.84 12.52 3.14
C THR A 111 -13.23 12.92 2.70
N LYS A 112 -13.40 13.46 1.50
CA LYS A 112 -14.74 13.77 0.96
C LYS A 112 -15.65 12.54 0.90
N PHE A 113 -15.12 11.41 0.42
CA PHE A 113 -15.88 10.17 0.38
C PHE A 113 -16.31 9.74 1.78
N ALA A 114 -15.41 9.75 2.76
CA ALA A 114 -15.71 9.39 4.14
C ALA A 114 -16.77 10.31 4.74
N LEU A 115 -16.61 11.63 4.62
CA LEU A 115 -17.59 12.62 5.11
C LEU A 115 -18.97 12.38 4.53
N MET A 116 -19.07 12.18 3.21
CA MET A 116 -20.34 11.86 2.55
C MET A 116 -21.00 10.59 3.11
N GLN A 117 -20.23 9.59 3.54
CA GLN A 117 -20.79 8.40 4.17
C GLN A 117 -21.18 8.65 5.63
N LEU A 118 -20.40 9.44 6.37
CA LEU A 118 -20.70 9.78 7.76
C LEU A 118 -21.97 10.65 7.89
N GLU A 119 -22.20 11.56 6.95
CA GLU A 119 -23.40 12.44 6.94
C GLU A 119 -24.72 11.69 6.69
N LYS A 120 -24.69 10.53 6.01
CA LYS A 120 -25.90 9.77 5.64
C LYS A 120 -26.63 9.10 6.81
N GLY A 121 -26.04 9.06 7.99
CA GLY A 121 -26.69 8.46 9.16
C GLY A 121 -25.80 8.42 10.38
N ALA A 122 -26.46 8.51 11.53
CA ALA A 122 -25.78 8.48 12.82
C ALA A 122 -25.09 7.14 13.09
N PHE A 123 -23.99 7.20 13.79
CA PHE A 123 -23.32 6.08 14.45
C PHE A 123 -23.03 6.49 15.90
N ASP A 124 -22.95 5.51 16.79
CA ASP A 124 -22.62 5.75 18.20
C ASP A 124 -21.18 5.27 18.46
N LYS A 125 -20.46 5.96 19.35
CA LYS A 125 -19.12 5.54 19.79
C LYS A 125 -19.14 4.23 20.58
N SER A 126 -20.30 3.79 21.07
CA SER A 126 -20.52 2.52 21.73
C SER A 126 -20.90 1.36 20.79
N GLU A 127 -20.98 1.60 19.47
CA GLU A 127 -21.28 0.53 18.51
C GLU A 127 -20.24 -0.61 18.61
N PRO A 128 -20.70 -1.87 18.65
CA PRO A 128 -19.78 -3.00 18.71
C PRO A 128 -19.02 -3.13 17.37
N VAL A 129 -17.70 -3.26 17.45
CA VAL A 129 -16.85 -3.51 16.28
C VAL A 129 -16.58 -5.00 16.23
N THR A 130 -17.35 -5.73 15.42
CA THR A 130 -17.27 -7.20 15.30
C THR A 130 -16.69 -7.66 13.97
N ALA A 131 -16.94 -6.91 12.87
CA ALA A 131 -16.49 -7.26 11.54
C ALA A 131 -14.97 -7.29 11.43
N LEU A 132 -14.44 -8.31 10.76
CA LEU A 132 -12.99 -8.52 10.62
C LEU A 132 -12.28 -7.31 10.03
N ALA A 133 -12.79 -6.73 8.93
CA ALA A 133 -12.18 -5.58 8.28
C ALA A 133 -12.07 -4.36 9.23
N ASP A 134 -13.10 -4.14 10.07
CA ASP A 134 -13.15 -3.05 11.03
C ASP A 134 -12.12 -3.25 12.15
N ARG A 135 -12.08 -4.44 12.74
CA ARG A 135 -11.11 -4.84 13.77
C ARG A 135 -9.67 -4.77 13.23
N TRP A 136 -9.47 -5.23 11.99
CA TRP A 136 -8.18 -5.14 11.30
C TRP A 136 -7.71 -3.69 11.14
N LEU A 137 -8.58 -2.79 10.68
CA LEU A 137 -8.19 -1.38 10.52
C LEU A 137 -7.81 -0.75 11.86
N LEU A 138 -8.57 -1.02 12.94
CA LEU A 138 -8.25 -0.51 14.27
C LEU A 138 -6.90 -1.05 14.78
N ALA A 139 -6.60 -2.33 14.56
CA ALA A 139 -5.31 -2.91 14.91
C ALA A 139 -4.16 -2.25 14.12
N ARG A 140 -4.33 -2.05 12.81
CA ARG A 140 -3.35 -1.35 11.97
C ARG A 140 -3.19 0.12 12.35
N LEU A 141 -4.27 0.78 12.74
CA LEU A 141 -4.21 2.15 13.27
C LEU A 141 -3.39 2.22 14.57
N SER A 142 -3.61 1.28 15.48
CA SER A 142 -2.86 1.19 16.74
C SER A 142 -1.36 1.02 16.49
N ASP A 143 -0.99 0.09 15.60
CA ASP A 143 0.41 -0.13 15.18
C ASP A 143 1.02 1.16 14.60
N THR A 144 0.25 1.87 13.76
CA THR A 144 0.71 3.11 13.13
C THR A 144 0.90 4.23 14.15
N VAL A 145 -0.03 4.41 15.08
CA VAL A 145 0.09 5.42 16.15
C VAL A 145 1.33 5.17 17.01
N GLU A 146 1.62 3.92 17.34
CA GLU A 146 2.81 3.55 18.09
C GLU A 146 4.10 3.87 17.32
N ILE A 147 4.19 3.45 16.05
CA ILE A 147 5.35 3.73 15.18
C ILE A 147 5.58 5.24 15.07
N VAL A 148 4.52 6.00 14.77
CA VAL A 148 4.60 7.45 14.58
C VAL A 148 5.01 8.16 15.87
N SER A 149 4.43 7.78 17.01
CA SER A 149 4.77 8.37 18.32
C SER A 149 6.24 8.13 18.66
N ASN A 150 6.71 6.89 18.56
CA ASN A 150 8.11 6.54 18.85
C ASN A 150 9.10 7.23 17.90
N ALA A 151 8.73 7.36 16.62
CA ALA A 151 9.55 8.04 15.63
C ALA A 151 9.64 9.56 15.92
N LEU A 152 8.54 10.20 16.30
CA LEU A 152 8.54 11.62 16.66
C LEU A 152 9.32 11.90 17.95
N GLU A 153 9.20 11.06 18.98
CA GLU A 153 10.01 11.16 20.21
C GLU A 153 11.51 11.02 19.92
N SER A 154 11.87 10.30 18.87
CA SER A 154 13.26 10.10 18.43
C SER A 154 13.68 11.06 17.31
N TYR A 155 12.89 12.08 16.98
CA TYR A 155 13.11 13.02 15.87
C TYR A 155 13.29 12.38 14.48
N GLN A 156 12.71 11.21 14.27
CA GLN A 156 12.74 10.47 13.00
C GLN A 156 11.51 10.85 12.14
N PHE A 157 11.49 12.07 11.63
CA PHE A 157 10.34 12.65 10.92
C PHE A 157 9.99 11.90 9.62
N ASP A 158 11.01 11.39 8.94
CA ASP A 158 10.87 10.58 7.72
C ASP A 158 10.16 9.24 8.00
N VAL A 159 10.54 8.56 9.08
CA VAL A 159 9.90 7.32 9.53
C VAL A 159 8.44 7.57 9.92
N ALA A 160 8.18 8.63 10.70
CA ALA A 160 6.83 9.00 11.12
C ALA A 160 5.93 9.29 9.92
N LEU A 161 6.36 10.18 9.02
CA LEU A 161 5.54 10.56 7.87
C LEU A 161 5.36 9.42 6.86
N LYS A 162 6.36 8.55 6.68
CA LYS A 162 6.24 7.35 5.86
C LYS A 162 5.17 6.40 6.40
N ALA A 163 5.18 6.12 7.71
CA ALA A 163 4.17 5.28 8.35
C ALA A 163 2.74 5.85 8.21
N ILE A 164 2.58 7.17 8.39
CA ILE A 164 1.29 7.84 8.20
C ILE A 164 0.82 7.69 6.74
N ARG A 165 1.70 7.90 5.77
CA ARG A 165 1.36 7.81 4.35
C ARG A 165 1.01 6.40 3.93
N GLU A 166 1.74 5.40 4.41
CA GLU A 166 1.46 3.97 4.17
C GLU A 166 0.09 3.59 4.73
N PHE A 167 -0.18 3.95 5.99
CA PHE A 167 -1.50 3.72 6.59
C PHE A 167 -2.62 4.39 5.79
N ALA A 168 -2.46 5.67 5.47
CA ALA A 168 -3.49 6.45 4.79
C ALA A 168 -3.75 5.97 3.37
N TRP A 169 -2.69 5.62 2.63
CA TRP A 169 -2.80 5.23 1.23
C TRP A 169 -3.13 3.76 1.06
N GLU A 170 -2.30 2.88 1.62
CA GLU A 170 -2.42 1.44 1.38
C GLU A 170 -3.46 0.81 2.30
N VAL A 171 -3.37 1.05 3.62
CA VAL A 171 -4.24 0.38 4.56
C VAL A 171 -5.67 0.92 4.50
N LEU A 172 -5.83 2.24 4.63
CA LEU A 172 -7.15 2.87 4.68
C LEU A 172 -7.79 2.96 3.29
N ALA A 173 -7.11 3.60 2.31
CA ALA A 173 -7.72 3.95 1.04
C ALA A 173 -7.84 2.77 0.08
N ASP A 174 -6.74 2.08 -0.18
CA ASP A 174 -6.72 1.05 -1.22
C ASP A 174 -7.32 -0.27 -0.75
N ASN A 175 -7.33 -0.53 0.57
CA ASN A 175 -7.83 -1.78 1.13
C ASN A 175 -9.12 -1.61 1.96
N TYR A 176 -9.06 -0.92 3.10
CA TYR A 176 -10.21 -0.89 4.01
C TYR A 176 -11.46 -0.30 3.36
N ILE A 177 -11.37 0.89 2.77
CA ILE A 177 -12.52 1.55 2.14
C ILE A 177 -13.13 0.66 1.05
N GLU A 178 -12.31 0.01 0.24
CA GLU A 178 -12.81 -0.89 -0.79
C GLU A 178 -13.50 -2.14 -0.20
N LEU A 179 -12.96 -2.73 0.87
CA LEU A 179 -13.58 -3.85 1.57
C LEU A 179 -14.95 -3.49 2.14
N VAL A 180 -15.06 -2.33 2.84
CA VAL A 180 -16.29 -1.96 3.53
C VAL A 180 -17.28 -1.19 2.65
N LYS A 181 -16.91 -0.84 1.43
CA LYS A 181 -17.73 -0.04 0.52
C LYS A 181 -19.14 -0.59 0.35
N GLY A 182 -19.26 -1.91 0.22
CA GLY A 182 -20.58 -2.56 0.15
C GLY A 182 -21.43 -2.39 1.41
N ARG A 183 -20.82 -2.30 2.59
CA ARG A 183 -21.51 -2.04 3.86
C ARG A 183 -21.92 -0.57 4.02
N LEU A 184 -21.09 0.36 3.56
CA LEU A 184 -21.36 1.80 3.66
C LEU A 184 -22.62 2.26 2.91
N TYR A 185 -23.10 1.46 1.95
CA TYR A 185 -24.36 1.74 1.23
C TYR A 185 -25.60 1.08 1.85
N LYS A 186 -25.44 0.29 2.93
CA LYS A 186 -26.54 -0.31 3.68
C LYS A 186 -27.08 0.66 4.75
N THR A 187 -28.06 0.19 5.52
CA THR A 187 -28.67 0.94 6.63
C THR A 187 -28.68 0.14 7.94
N ASP A 188 -27.94 -0.96 8.00
CA ASP A 188 -27.86 -1.89 9.12
C ASP A 188 -26.67 -1.58 10.07
N ASP A 189 -26.50 -2.40 11.10
CA ASP A 189 -25.45 -2.28 12.10
C ASP A 189 -24.06 -2.38 11.49
N SER A 190 -23.90 -3.18 10.42
CA SER A 190 -22.62 -3.34 9.74
C SER A 190 -22.12 -2.02 9.12
N ARG A 191 -23.05 -1.14 8.69
CA ARG A 191 -22.74 0.22 8.24
C ARG A 191 -22.31 1.09 9.41
N ARG A 192 -23.06 1.05 10.55
CA ARG A 192 -22.73 1.90 11.71
C ARG A 192 -21.34 1.61 12.25
N SER A 193 -20.96 0.32 12.36
CA SER A 193 -19.61 -0.10 12.72
C SER A 193 -18.56 0.47 11.76
N ALA A 194 -18.75 0.31 10.45
CA ALA A 194 -17.81 0.86 9.46
C ALA A 194 -17.70 2.40 9.53
N CYS A 195 -18.79 3.11 9.79
CA CYS A 195 -18.77 4.57 9.97
C CYS A 195 -18.00 4.98 11.23
N LEU A 196 -18.19 4.28 12.36
CA LEU A 196 -17.44 4.53 13.59
C LEU A 196 -15.96 4.36 13.34
N VAL A 197 -15.55 3.27 12.68
CA VAL A 197 -14.15 2.96 12.42
C VAL A 197 -13.53 3.95 11.43
N LEU A 198 -14.25 4.36 10.38
CA LEU A 198 -13.84 5.44 9.48
C LEU A 198 -13.62 6.75 10.23
N HIS A 199 -14.58 7.17 11.06
CA HIS A 199 -14.45 8.39 11.85
C HIS A 199 -13.22 8.34 12.76
N THR A 200 -13.01 7.22 13.46
CA THR A 200 -11.84 7.01 14.35
C THR A 200 -10.54 7.11 13.60
N ALA A 201 -10.45 6.45 12.43
CA ALA A 201 -9.24 6.46 11.60
C ALA A 201 -8.94 7.87 11.04
N PHE A 202 -9.95 8.61 10.57
CA PHE A 202 -9.75 9.97 10.06
C PHE A 202 -9.42 10.98 11.16
N ASP A 203 -10.02 10.87 12.35
CA ASP A 203 -9.65 11.71 13.51
C ASP A 203 -8.17 11.53 13.86
N ALA A 204 -7.74 10.28 14.03
CA ALA A 204 -6.35 9.96 14.32
C ALA A 204 -5.39 10.41 13.20
N LEU A 205 -5.76 10.19 11.95
CA LEU A 205 -4.97 10.57 10.79
C LEU A 205 -4.78 12.09 10.69
N CYS A 206 -5.83 12.88 10.91
CA CYS A 206 -5.71 14.35 10.93
C CYS A 206 -4.75 14.82 12.03
N ARG A 207 -4.83 14.22 13.22
CA ARG A 207 -3.93 14.57 14.33
C ARG A 207 -2.47 14.18 14.04
N MET A 208 -2.23 13.00 13.47
CA MET A 208 -0.88 12.56 13.09
C MET A 208 -0.30 13.38 11.93
N LEU A 209 -1.14 13.85 10.99
CA LEU A 209 -0.72 14.70 9.87
C LEU A 209 -0.50 16.17 10.27
N ALA A 210 -1.11 16.66 11.35
CA ALA A 210 -1.06 18.08 11.72
C ALA A 210 0.37 18.65 11.85
N PRO A 211 1.37 17.95 12.40
CA PRO A 211 2.74 18.44 12.43
C PRO A 211 3.39 18.59 11.05
N PHE A 212 2.96 17.80 10.07
CA PHE A 212 3.55 17.74 8.73
C PHE A 212 2.79 18.57 7.71
N THR A 213 1.46 18.48 7.72
CA THR A 213 0.56 19.13 6.77
C THR A 213 -0.51 19.93 7.52
N PRO A 214 -0.11 21.03 8.20
CA PRO A 214 -0.98 21.74 9.14
C PRO A 214 -2.26 22.29 8.49
N TYR A 215 -2.18 22.82 7.26
CA TYR A 215 -3.35 23.39 6.60
C TYR A 215 -4.33 22.32 6.14
N PHE A 216 -3.82 21.25 5.54
CA PHE A 216 -4.63 20.12 5.11
C PHE A 216 -5.30 19.41 6.30
N ALA A 217 -4.54 19.16 7.37
CA ALA A 217 -5.05 18.50 8.56
C ALA A 217 -6.13 19.32 9.25
N GLU A 218 -5.96 20.64 9.37
CA GLU A 218 -6.96 21.56 9.94
C GLU A 218 -8.25 21.55 9.12
N GLU A 219 -8.13 21.66 7.80
CA GLU A 219 -9.29 21.67 6.90
C GLU A 219 -10.10 20.37 7.03
N CYS A 220 -9.43 19.20 6.93
CA CYS A 220 -10.10 17.90 7.08
C CYS A 220 -10.73 17.72 8.47
N TYR A 221 -10.01 18.13 9.52
CA TYR A 221 -10.49 18.01 10.89
C TYR A 221 -11.70 18.88 11.18
N SER A 222 -11.76 20.09 10.61
CA SER A 222 -12.88 21.00 10.78
C SER A 222 -14.20 20.47 10.25
N TYR A 223 -14.17 19.63 9.20
CA TYR A 223 -15.36 18.93 8.71
C TYR A 223 -15.79 17.78 9.61
N LEU A 224 -14.84 17.05 10.22
CA LEU A 224 -15.15 15.97 11.17
C LEU A 224 -15.66 16.52 12.51
N HIS A 225 -15.12 17.66 12.95
CA HIS A 225 -15.39 18.29 14.24
C HIS A 225 -15.64 19.79 14.09
N PRO A 226 -16.85 20.18 13.62
CA PRO A 226 -17.16 21.59 13.39
C PRO A 226 -16.88 22.49 14.59
N GLY A 227 -16.16 23.58 14.34
CA GLY A 227 -15.78 24.55 15.36
C GLY A 227 -14.59 24.17 16.24
N GLN A 228 -13.93 23.03 15.97
CA GLN A 228 -12.70 22.61 16.66
C GLN A 228 -11.49 22.70 15.72
N SER A 229 -10.33 22.99 16.30
CA SER A 229 -9.05 22.99 15.59
C SER A 229 -8.22 21.74 15.96
N VAL A 230 -7.64 21.06 14.97
CA VAL A 230 -6.75 19.94 15.19
C VAL A 230 -5.52 20.33 15.99
N HIS A 231 -5.03 21.56 15.82
CA HIS A 231 -3.85 22.08 16.51
C HIS A 231 -4.04 22.35 18.00
N LYS A 232 -5.29 22.28 18.49
CA LYS A 232 -5.63 22.39 19.91
C LYS A 232 -5.96 21.04 20.55
N GLN A 233 -5.89 19.97 19.77
CA GLN A 233 -6.15 18.63 20.29
C GLN A 233 -4.89 18.02 20.93
N PRO A 234 -5.04 17.14 21.92
CA PRO A 234 -3.92 16.34 22.40
C PRO A 234 -3.42 15.41 21.31
N TRP A 235 -2.18 14.94 21.48
CA TRP A 235 -1.64 13.88 20.62
C TRP A 235 -2.54 12.64 20.64
N VAL A 236 -2.51 11.85 19.55
CA VAL A 236 -3.31 10.63 19.43
C VAL A 236 -2.87 9.61 20.49
N ALA A 237 -3.78 9.25 21.37
CA ALA A 237 -3.62 8.14 22.31
C ALA A 237 -4.62 7.06 21.91
N PHE A 238 -4.21 6.14 21.07
CA PHE A 238 -5.07 5.06 20.58
C PHE A 238 -4.34 3.72 20.68
N THR A 239 -4.98 2.77 21.35
CA THR A 239 -4.45 1.41 21.52
C THR A 239 -5.58 0.42 21.24
N TYR A 240 -5.33 -0.51 20.36
CA TYR A 240 -6.24 -1.61 20.03
C TYR A 240 -5.41 -2.86 19.73
N ASP A 241 -5.49 -3.86 20.60
CA ASP A 241 -4.74 -5.10 20.41
C ASP A 241 -5.68 -6.24 20.00
N ASP A 242 -5.51 -6.68 18.75
CA ASP A 242 -6.24 -7.81 18.19
C ASP A 242 -5.33 -8.55 17.19
N ALA A 243 -4.49 -9.42 17.73
CA ALA A 243 -3.53 -10.18 16.93
C ALA A 243 -4.22 -11.08 15.88
N ALA A 244 -5.37 -11.64 16.20
CA ALA A 244 -6.14 -12.47 15.27
C ALA A 244 -6.66 -11.63 14.09
N ALA A 245 -7.32 -10.51 14.37
CA ALA A 245 -7.81 -9.61 13.31
C ALA A 245 -6.67 -9.05 12.47
N ARG A 246 -5.51 -8.75 13.07
CA ARG A 246 -4.32 -8.30 12.34
C ARG A 246 -3.84 -9.36 11.34
N SER A 247 -3.73 -10.63 11.76
CA SER A 247 -3.27 -11.73 10.91
C SER A 247 -4.29 -12.08 9.83
N GLU A 248 -5.54 -12.32 10.21
CA GLU A 248 -6.61 -12.72 9.29
C GLU A 248 -6.96 -11.60 8.30
N GLY A 249 -7.00 -10.36 8.75
CA GLY A 249 -7.25 -9.21 7.89
C GLY A 249 -6.12 -8.94 6.90
N ASN A 250 -4.84 -9.12 7.30
CA ASN A 250 -3.72 -9.05 6.36
C ASN A 250 -3.82 -10.12 5.28
N LEU A 251 -4.17 -11.35 5.65
CA LEU A 251 -4.39 -12.43 4.68
C LEU A 251 -5.54 -12.09 3.72
N LEU A 252 -6.68 -11.62 4.26
CA LEU A 252 -7.83 -11.22 3.45
C LEU A 252 -7.47 -10.14 2.42
N VAL A 253 -6.75 -9.11 2.85
CA VAL A 253 -6.28 -8.02 1.99
C VAL A 253 -5.35 -8.53 0.89
N GLN A 254 -4.42 -9.42 1.21
CA GLN A 254 -3.51 -10.01 0.23
C GLN A 254 -4.27 -10.84 -0.81
N ILE A 255 -5.25 -11.65 -0.39
CA ILE A 255 -6.09 -12.44 -1.30
C ILE A 255 -6.87 -11.52 -2.24
N VAL A 256 -7.54 -10.49 -1.69
CA VAL A 256 -8.29 -9.52 -2.49
C VAL A 256 -7.38 -8.80 -3.49
N ALA A 257 -6.17 -8.41 -3.08
CA ALA A 257 -5.19 -7.76 -3.95
C ALA A 257 -4.76 -8.67 -5.11
N GLU A 258 -4.45 -9.96 -4.84
CA GLU A 258 -4.06 -10.89 -5.90
C GLU A 258 -5.22 -11.21 -6.86
N VAL A 259 -6.46 -11.29 -6.38
CA VAL A 259 -7.63 -11.46 -7.26
C VAL A 259 -7.88 -10.21 -8.11
N ARG A 260 -7.69 -9.01 -7.56
CA ARG A 260 -7.78 -7.75 -8.33
C ARG A 260 -6.69 -7.66 -9.38
N LYS A 261 -5.47 -8.08 -9.06
CA LYS A 261 -4.35 -8.18 -10.00
C LYS A 261 -4.65 -9.19 -11.11
N TYR A 262 -5.17 -10.36 -10.78
CA TYR A 262 -5.63 -11.36 -11.77
C TYR A 262 -6.64 -10.75 -12.75
N LYS A 263 -7.64 -10.00 -12.25
CA LYS A 263 -8.61 -9.31 -13.13
C LYS A 263 -7.91 -8.35 -14.09
N HIS A 264 -6.99 -7.54 -13.57
CA HIS A 264 -6.22 -6.60 -14.39
C HIS A 264 -5.41 -7.33 -15.48
N ASP A 265 -4.68 -8.39 -15.13
CA ASP A 265 -3.82 -9.16 -16.04
C ASP A 265 -4.66 -9.93 -17.09
N ALA A 266 -5.88 -10.33 -16.73
CA ALA A 266 -6.86 -10.93 -17.63
C ALA A 266 -7.62 -9.88 -18.49
N GLY A 267 -7.33 -8.60 -18.35
CA GLY A 267 -8.03 -7.52 -19.07
C GLY A 267 -9.48 -7.32 -18.62
N LEU A 268 -9.84 -7.79 -17.44
CA LEU A 268 -11.19 -7.65 -16.87
C LEU A 268 -11.31 -6.32 -16.11
N ALA A 269 -12.49 -5.71 -16.13
CA ALA A 269 -12.78 -4.59 -15.26
C ALA A 269 -12.77 -5.04 -13.79
N LEU A 270 -12.37 -4.18 -12.87
CA LEU A 270 -12.31 -4.52 -11.43
C LEU A 270 -13.66 -4.97 -10.86
N ASN A 271 -14.76 -4.42 -11.37
CA ASN A 271 -16.13 -4.79 -11.01
C ASN A 271 -16.71 -5.95 -11.86
N ALA A 272 -15.95 -6.53 -12.80
CA ALA A 272 -16.41 -7.66 -13.57
C ALA A 272 -16.75 -8.84 -12.64
N PRO A 273 -17.91 -9.51 -12.81
CA PRO A 273 -18.27 -10.63 -11.98
C PRO A 273 -17.35 -11.82 -12.26
N LEU A 274 -16.75 -12.37 -11.22
CA LEU A 274 -16.14 -13.69 -11.24
C LEU A 274 -17.22 -14.75 -10.89
N GLY A 275 -16.94 -16.01 -11.21
CA GLY A 275 -17.76 -17.12 -10.74
C GLY A 275 -17.45 -17.49 -9.29
N LYS A 276 -17.42 -18.77 -9.02
CA LYS A 276 -16.98 -19.33 -7.74
C LYS A 276 -15.48 -19.04 -7.55
N VAL A 277 -15.12 -18.52 -6.37
CA VAL A 277 -13.75 -18.37 -5.91
C VAL A 277 -13.60 -19.22 -4.65
N THR A 278 -12.72 -20.22 -4.67
CA THR A 278 -12.47 -21.06 -3.51
C THR A 278 -11.11 -20.71 -2.91
N ILE A 279 -11.07 -20.50 -1.60
CA ILE A 279 -9.87 -20.16 -0.85
C ILE A 279 -9.53 -21.34 0.06
N TYR A 280 -8.41 -22.01 -0.22
CA TYR A 280 -7.86 -23.09 0.58
C TYR A 280 -6.84 -22.55 1.56
N ALA A 281 -7.19 -22.51 2.84
CA ALA A 281 -6.37 -21.95 3.90
C ALA A 281 -6.38 -22.88 5.13
N PRO A 282 -5.40 -22.78 6.06
CA PRO A 282 -5.36 -23.60 7.28
C PRO A 282 -6.59 -23.46 8.19
N HIS A 283 -7.29 -22.31 8.09
CA HIS A 283 -8.55 -22.04 8.79
C HIS A 283 -9.45 -21.16 7.95
N THR A 284 -10.75 -21.20 8.22
CA THR A 284 -11.72 -20.32 7.58
C THR A 284 -11.71 -18.96 8.23
N VAL A 285 -11.81 -17.92 7.40
CA VAL A 285 -11.92 -16.52 7.86
C VAL A 285 -13.37 -16.07 7.69
N ASN A 286 -13.96 -15.56 8.75
CA ASN A 286 -15.29 -14.94 8.69
C ASN A 286 -15.14 -13.45 8.41
N ASP A 287 -15.23 -13.07 7.15
CA ASP A 287 -15.15 -11.68 6.66
C ASP A 287 -16.52 -11.04 6.42
N GLU A 288 -17.60 -11.68 6.86
CA GLU A 288 -18.99 -11.24 6.64
C GLU A 288 -19.34 -10.98 5.15
N GLY A 289 -18.56 -11.58 4.23
CA GLY A 289 -18.69 -11.45 2.79
C GLY A 289 -18.11 -10.16 2.21
N ASP A 290 -17.26 -9.44 2.94
CA ASP A 290 -16.59 -8.23 2.44
C ASP A 290 -15.69 -8.53 1.24
N ALA A 291 -14.92 -9.63 1.27
CA ALA A 291 -14.09 -10.05 0.13
C ALA A 291 -14.96 -10.32 -1.11
N GLY A 292 -15.99 -11.13 -0.98
CA GLY A 292 -16.88 -11.50 -2.08
C GLY A 292 -17.51 -10.27 -2.76
N ARG A 293 -17.97 -9.30 -1.96
CA ARG A 293 -18.49 -8.02 -2.48
C ARG A 293 -17.41 -7.21 -3.19
N THR A 294 -16.20 -7.16 -2.63
CA THR A 294 -15.09 -6.37 -3.17
C THR A 294 -14.57 -6.91 -4.49
N ILE A 295 -14.45 -8.24 -4.61
CA ILE A 295 -14.00 -8.87 -5.85
C ILE A 295 -15.15 -9.26 -6.79
N ASN A 296 -16.40 -9.01 -6.41
CA ASN A 296 -17.60 -9.40 -7.13
C ASN A 296 -17.59 -10.89 -7.50
N ALA A 297 -17.52 -11.76 -6.50
CA ALA A 297 -17.44 -13.20 -6.62
C ALA A 297 -18.19 -13.92 -5.50
N ASP A 298 -18.57 -15.19 -5.74
CA ASP A 298 -19.05 -16.11 -4.73
C ASP A 298 -17.83 -16.78 -4.07
N VAL A 299 -17.50 -16.37 -2.84
CA VAL A 299 -16.28 -16.78 -2.13
C VAL A 299 -16.58 -17.91 -1.15
N HIS A 300 -15.82 -18.99 -1.28
CA HIS A 300 -15.91 -20.17 -0.42
C HIS A 300 -14.57 -20.44 0.25
N TRP A 301 -14.58 -20.55 1.58
CA TRP A 301 -13.40 -20.95 2.36
C TRP A 301 -13.40 -22.44 2.59
N ARG A 302 -12.24 -23.08 2.41
CA ARG A 302 -12.02 -24.52 2.66
C ARG A 302 -10.73 -24.74 3.44
N THR A 303 -10.73 -25.75 4.31
CA THR A 303 -9.57 -26.11 5.15
C THR A 303 -8.93 -27.44 4.74
N ASP A 304 -9.49 -28.12 3.75
CA ASP A 304 -8.92 -29.29 3.13
C ASP A 304 -7.85 -28.92 2.08
N VAL A 305 -7.08 -29.89 1.66
CA VAL A 305 -6.07 -29.68 0.62
C VAL A 305 -6.76 -29.49 -0.73
N ALA A 306 -6.31 -28.52 -1.50
CA ALA A 306 -6.81 -28.30 -2.86
C ALA A 306 -6.46 -29.51 -3.75
N HIS A 307 -7.48 -30.22 -4.23
CA HIS A 307 -7.31 -31.29 -5.20
C HIS A 307 -7.44 -30.73 -6.61
N LEU A 308 -6.29 -30.47 -7.23
CA LEU A 308 -6.19 -29.85 -8.55
C LEU A 308 -5.58 -30.82 -9.55
N ASP A 309 -6.39 -31.25 -10.51
CA ASP A 309 -5.89 -32.05 -11.61
C ASP A 309 -5.25 -31.17 -12.67
N ARG A 310 -3.97 -31.38 -12.97
CA ARG A 310 -3.26 -30.64 -14.00
C ARG A 310 -3.50 -31.31 -15.35
N VAL A 311 -4.20 -30.63 -16.25
CA VAL A 311 -4.52 -31.13 -17.61
C VAL A 311 -3.87 -30.25 -18.67
N ILE A 312 -3.46 -30.87 -19.79
CA ILE A 312 -2.98 -30.12 -20.95
C ILE A 312 -4.20 -29.73 -21.79
N THR A 313 -4.38 -28.42 -21.96
CA THR A 313 -5.54 -27.87 -22.68
C THR A 313 -5.19 -27.26 -24.02
N ASP A 314 -3.92 -26.90 -24.25
CA ASP A 314 -3.46 -26.30 -25.49
C ASP A 314 -1.96 -26.57 -25.67
N ILE A 315 -1.47 -26.33 -26.87
CA ILE A 315 -0.07 -26.52 -27.25
C ILE A 315 0.41 -25.25 -27.95
N ASP A 316 1.44 -24.62 -27.39
CA ASP A 316 2.09 -23.48 -28.01
C ASP A 316 3.25 -23.94 -28.90
N PHE A 317 3.14 -23.69 -30.20
CA PHE A 317 4.14 -24.08 -31.19
C PHE A 317 5.15 -22.95 -31.43
N ASN A 318 6.45 -23.27 -31.33
CA ASN A 318 7.48 -22.37 -31.78
C ASN A 318 7.50 -22.27 -33.30
N ARG A 319 6.74 -21.33 -33.83
CA ARG A 319 6.53 -21.15 -35.28
C ARG A 319 7.84 -20.99 -36.08
N SER A 320 8.88 -20.41 -35.45
CA SER A 320 10.20 -20.25 -36.09
C SER A 320 10.90 -21.59 -36.28
N ILE A 321 10.87 -22.46 -35.25
CA ILE A 321 11.46 -23.80 -35.32
C ILE A 321 10.62 -24.67 -36.28
N VAL A 322 9.28 -24.67 -36.12
CA VAL A 322 8.36 -25.43 -36.96
C VAL A 322 8.58 -25.08 -38.42
N GLY A 323 8.57 -23.79 -38.77
CA GLY A 323 8.71 -23.32 -40.16
C GLY A 323 10.07 -23.68 -40.78
N LYS A 324 11.16 -23.57 -40.01
CA LYS A 324 12.51 -23.91 -40.48
C LYS A 324 12.72 -25.41 -40.71
N THR A 325 12.22 -26.22 -39.76
CA THR A 325 12.47 -27.66 -39.75
C THR A 325 11.52 -28.42 -40.65
N PHE A 326 10.21 -28.13 -40.61
CA PHE A 326 9.17 -28.94 -41.27
C PHE A 326 8.67 -28.33 -42.58
N ARG A 327 8.92 -27.04 -42.84
CA ARG A 327 8.58 -26.35 -44.10
C ARG A 327 7.14 -26.68 -44.62
N LYS A 328 7.06 -27.43 -45.73
CA LYS A 328 5.77 -27.85 -46.34
C LYS A 328 4.97 -28.81 -45.45
N ASP A 329 5.62 -29.55 -44.55
CA ASP A 329 5.02 -30.52 -43.64
C ASP A 329 4.67 -29.92 -42.26
N ALA A 330 4.81 -28.60 -42.10
CA ALA A 330 4.57 -27.91 -40.81
C ALA A 330 3.16 -28.14 -40.24
N GLN A 331 2.12 -28.15 -41.13
CA GLN A 331 0.76 -28.42 -40.66
C GLN A 331 0.59 -29.87 -40.23
N ALA A 332 1.09 -30.82 -41.03
CA ALA A 332 1.05 -32.25 -40.65
C ALA A 332 1.81 -32.54 -39.35
N PHE A 333 2.92 -31.83 -39.12
CA PHE A 333 3.63 -31.89 -37.84
C PHE A 333 2.76 -31.39 -36.68
N MET A 334 2.15 -30.21 -36.79
CA MET A 334 1.30 -29.65 -35.75
C MET A 334 0.10 -30.56 -35.43
N ASP A 335 -0.50 -31.17 -36.45
CA ASP A 335 -1.61 -32.08 -36.30
C ASP A 335 -1.17 -33.40 -35.62
N ALA A 336 0.01 -33.92 -35.98
CA ALA A 336 0.58 -35.11 -35.34
C ALA A 336 0.91 -34.87 -33.85
N VAL A 337 1.42 -33.68 -33.50
CA VAL A 337 1.69 -33.30 -32.10
C VAL A 337 0.35 -33.16 -31.33
N LYS A 338 -0.69 -32.58 -31.90
CA LYS A 338 -2.00 -32.48 -31.28
C LYS A 338 -2.69 -33.84 -31.04
N ALA A 339 -2.32 -34.84 -31.80
CA ALA A 339 -2.80 -36.21 -31.64
C ALA A 339 -2.09 -37.03 -30.55
N LEU A 340 -1.00 -36.50 -29.94
CA LEU A 340 -0.31 -37.15 -28.86
C LEU A 340 -1.16 -37.22 -27.59
N SER A 341 -0.97 -38.31 -26.80
CA SER A 341 -1.59 -38.38 -25.49
C SER A 341 -1.04 -37.33 -24.53
N PRO A 342 -1.78 -36.95 -23.46
CA PRO A 342 -1.30 -36.03 -22.45
C PRO A 342 0.06 -36.42 -21.85
N GLU A 343 0.32 -37.74 -21.66
CA GLU A 343 1.59 -38.24 -21.16
C GLU A 343 2.72 -38.00 -22.16
N GLN A 344 2.44 -38.21 -23.45
CA GLN A 344 3.39 -37.97 -24.54
C GLN A 344 3.62 -36.47 -24.79
N LEU A 345 2.65 -35.62 -24.55
CA LEU A 345 2.82 -34.16 -24.58
C LEU A 345 3.66 -33.66 -23.42
N ALA A 346 3.51 -34.26 -22.23
CA ALA A 346 4.31 -33.94 -21.05
C ALA A 346 5.77 -34.43 -21.16
N ASN A 347 5.95 -35.62 -21.77
CA ASN A 347 7.25 -36.23 -22.03
C ASN A 347 7.38 -36.57 -23.51
N PRO A 348 7.73 -35.61 -24.37
CA PRO A 348 7.72 -35.79 -25.82
C PRO A 348 8.60 -36.94 -26.31
N PRO A 349 8.12 -37.79 -27.24
CA PRO A 349 8.94 -38.82 -27.84
C PRO A 349 10.04 -38.20 -28.69
N LYS A 350 11.20 -38.85 -28.78
CA LYS A 350 12.33 -38.35 -29.61
C LYS A 350 12.02 -38.33 -31.10
N MET A 351 11.11 -39.17 -31.53
CA MET A 351 10.71 -39.33 -32.94
C MET A 351 9.19 -39.27 -33.05
N LEU A 352 8.68 -38.64 -34.08
CA LEU A 352 7.24 -38.53 -34.39
C LEU A 352 6.98 -38.94 -35.83
N LYS A 353 5.93 -39.71 -36.10
CA LYS A 353 5.51 -40.07 -37.44
C LYS A 353 4.77 -38.92 -38.10
N ILE A 354 5.31 -38.42 -39.21
CA ILE A 354 4.70 -37.36 -40.02
C ILE A 354 4.60 -37.86 -41.46
N ASN A 355 3.42 -37.93 -42.01
CA ASN A 355 3.19 -38.42 -43.36
C ASN A 355 3.81 -39.81 -43.62
N GLY A 356 3.84 -40.70 -42.60
CA GLY A 356 4.39 -42.04 -42.69
C GLY A 356 5.92 -42.18 -42.48
N ALA A 357 6.63 -41.06 -42.36
CA ALA A 357 8.08 -41.04 -42.06
C ALA A 357 8.34 -40.73 -40.59
N ASP A 358 9.36 -41.38 -39.98
CA ASP A 358 9.82 -41.07 -38.66
C ASP A 358 10.73 -39.84 -38.69
N VAL A 359 10.34 -38.77 -38.01
CA VAL A 359 11.05 -37.48 -37.96
C VAL A 359 11.46 -37.16 -36.52
N ALA A 360 12.72 -36.76 -36.35
CA ALA A 360 13.21 -36.35 -35.04
C ALA A 360 12.53 -35.06 -34.56
N LEU A 361 12.14 -35.07 -33.28
CA LEU A 361 11.50 -33.92 -32.65
C LEU A 361 12.55 -32.93 -32.14
N PRO A 362 12.61 -31.70 -32.67
CA PRO A 362 13.54 -30.69 -32.15
C PRO A 362 13.20 -30.27 -30.73
N GLU A 363 14.22 -29.95 -29.94
CA GLU A 363 14.00 -29.36 -28.62
C GLU A 363 13.24 -28.03 -28.70
N ASN A 364 12.35 -27.81 -27.76
CA ASN A 364 11.56 -26.58 -27.63
C ASN A 364 10.70 -26.22 -28.87
N VAL A 365 10.32 -27.22 -29.69
CA VAL A 365 9.49 -26.99 -30.87
C VAL A 365 8.03 -26.73 -30.50
N PHE A 366 7.60 -27.21 -29.38
CA PHE A 366 6.33 -26.88 -28.75
C PHE A 366 6.43 -26.89 -27.23
N THR A 367 5.48 -26.22 -26.57
CA THR A 367 5.34 -26.20 -25.13
C THR A 367 3.88 -26.50 -24.77
N PRO A 368 3.58 -27.54 -23.98
CA PRO A 368 2.24 -27.80 -23.51
C PRO A 368 1.74 -26.67 -22.60
N LYS A 369 0.53 -26.18 -22.85
CA LYS A 369 -0.17 -25.27 -21.93
C LYS A 369 -1.03 -26.09 -20.99
N TYR A 370 -0.83 -25.85 -19.71
CA TYR A 370 -1.56 -26.53 -18.65
C TYR A 370 -2.69 -25.66 -18.14
N SER A 371 -3.79 -26.31 -17.81
CA SER A 371 -4.87 -25.76 -16.99
C SER A 371 -5.07 -26.64 -15.78
N TYR A 372 -5.70 -26.09 -14.76
CA TYR A 372 -6.08 -26.82 -13.58
C TYR A 372 -7.58 -27.11 -13.62
N MET A 373 -7.95 -28.29 -13.15
CA MET A 373 -9.33 -28.71 -12.97
C MET A 373 -9.61 -28.93 -11.49
N GLU A 374 -10.71 -28.40 -11.01
CA GLU A 374 -11.23 -28.57 -9.66
C GLU A 374 -12.66 -29.08 -9.74
N GLU A 375 -12.95 -30.23 -9.15
CA GLU A 375 -14.29 -30.84 -9.18
C GLU A 375 -14.89 -30.94 -10.61
N GLY A 376 -14.05 -31.15 -11.62
CA GLY A 376 -14.47 -31.27 -13.03
C GLY A 376 -14.63 -29.92 -13.77
N ALA A 377 -14.43 -28.78 -13.12
CA ALA A 377 -14.47 -27.46 -13.74
C ALA A 377 -13.04 -26.90 -13.93
N GLN A 378 -12.81 -26.20 -15.04
CA GLN A 378 -11.54 -25.52 -15.26
C GLN A 378 -11.41 -24.29 -14.35
N VAL A 379 -10.25 -24.18 -13.70
CA VAL A 379 -9.94 -23.07 -12.77
C VAL A 379 -8.61 -22.42 -13.09
N ASP A 380 -8.51 -21.14 -12.79
CA ASP A 380 -7.22 -20.46 -12.63
C ASP A 380 -6.81 -20.52 -11.17
N VAL A 381 -5.50 -20.64 -10.93
CA VAL A 381 -4.92 -20.83 -9.60
C VAL A 381 -4.00 -19.68 -9.26
N LEU A 382 -4.25 -19.04 -8.11
CA LEU A 382 -3.40 -18.04 -7.51
C LEU A 382 -2.82 -18.55 -6.20
N THR A 383 -1.69 -18.01 -5.78
CA THR A 383 -1.02 -18.39 -4.52
C THR A 383 -0.75 -17.14 -3.69
N VAL A 384 -1.12 -17.16 -2.41
CA VAL A 384 -0.88 -16.10 -1.45
C VAL A 384 -0.21 -16.74 -0.22
N GLY A 385 1.13 -16.70 -0.15
CA GLY A 385 1.88 -17.49 0.82
C GLY A 385 1.54 -18.99 0.69
N ASP A 386 1.07 -19.60 1.76
CA ASP A 386 0.64 -21.01 1.79
C ASP A 386 -0.83 -21.22 1.39
N VAL A 387 -1.53 -20.15 1.02
CA VAL A 387 -2.95 -20.19 0.64
C VAL A 387 -3.07 -20.33 -0.87
N ILE A 388 -3.95 -21.24 -1.29
CA ILE A 388 -4.31 -21.45 -2.70
C ILE A 388 -5.69 -20.85 -2.94
N VAL A 389 -5.80 -20.03 -3.99
CA VAL A 389 -7.06 -19.45 -4.43
C VAL A 389 -7.37 -19.95 -5.82
N THR A 390 -8.53 -20.58 -6.00
CA THR A 390 -9.00 -21.04 -7.31
C THR A 390 -10.14 -20.15 -7.80
N ILE A 391 -10.13 -19.83 -9.10
CA ILE A 391 -11.15 -19.02 -9.75
C ILE A 391 -11.77 -19.85 -10.89
N ALA A 392 -13.04 -20.20 -10.77
CA ALA A 392 -13.73 -20.97 -11.79
C ALA A 392 -13.83 -20.16 -13.11
N LYS A 393 -13.40 -20.77 -14.20
CA LYS A 393 -13.62 -20.22 -15.55
C LYS A 393 -15.08 -20.41 -15.95
N LYS A 394 -15.65 -19.35 -16.54
CA LYS A 394 -17.01 -19.42 -17.10
C LYS A 394 -17.03 -20.18 -18.41
#